data_32b842f968e3f016fa99b877bc1ef8fd
#
_entry.id   32b842f968e3f016fa99b877bc1ef8fd
#
_cell.length_a   1.000
_cell.length_b   1.000
_cell.length_c   1.000
_cell.angle_alpha   90.00
_cell.angle_beta   90.00
_cell.angle_gamma   90.00
#
_symmetry.space_group_name_H-M   'P 1'
#
loop_
_entity.id
_entity.type
_entity.pdbx_description
1 polymer ?
#
loop_
_entity_poly.entity_id
_entity_poly.type
_entity_poly.pdbx_seq_one_letter_code
_entity_poly.pdbx_strand_id
1 'polypeptide(L)'
;MGDARVTYSVIIPTYNREPLLVEALRSVHGARPDFCEVIVVDDGTAFEPSTQDLIETLGAVFVQTKGGLGAGAARNIGAEHARGQWLLFLDNDDLIAAGYWQAVTGYIDAHLQSTDLAYGFCRASIQSDRSVMQQIAAAPAAFHIQPQEGNSLRPKIAGLGLGFWVSKALYHRVGGLNAELRTNEDTDFCLKLLSAGARCHNTKSHGAVIFQGDHGTAAASSTTKRYGPGQRARYFKHILDSQAEILATDSNAQAWLWKRYLKMAARAGGLEGYQTLRQAAGLTAGRKRLLAAYWAVWRVLAQLERR
;
A
#
# COMPACT_ATOMS: atom_id res chain seq x y z
N MET A 1 36.56 -8.66 -8.09
CA MET A 1 35.28 -8.01 -8.39
C MET A 1 34.66 -7.68 -7.05
N GLY A 2 34.65 -6.40 -6.67
CA GLY A 2 34.00 -6.00 -5.41
C GLY A 2 32.52 -6.32 -5.50
N ASP A 3 31.99 -6.91 -4.45
CA ASP A 3 30.55 -7.18 -4.30
C ASP A 3 29.80 -5.85 -4.48
N ALA A 4 29.09 -5.70 -5.59
CA ALA A 4 28.32 -4.48 -5.84
C ALA A 4 27.27 -4.39 -4.72
N ARG A 5 27.41 -3.38 -3.86
CA ARG A 5 26.58 -3.20 -2.69
C ARG A 5 25.13 -2.97 -3.13
N VAL A 6 24.24 -3.92 -2.83
CA VAL A 6 22.81 -3.78 -3.09
C VAL A 6 22.28 -2.62 -2.23
N THR A 7 21.70 -1.63 -2.88
CA THR A 7 21.18 -0.44 -2.20
C THR A 7 19.64 -0.44 -2.12
N TYR A 8 18.98 -1.08 -3.09
CA TYR A 8 17.52 -1.11 -3.21
C TYR A 8 17.00 -2.53 -3.36
N SER A 9 15.88 -2.83 -2.72
CA SER A 9 15.16 -4.10 -2.89
C SER A 9 13.72 -3.82 -3.28
N VAL A 10 13.30 -4.32 -4.44
CA VAL A 10 11.88 -4.30 -4.85
C VAL A 10 11.21 -5.56 -4.36
N ILE A 11 10.10 -5.40 -3.65
CA ILE A 11 9.32 -6.50 -3.09
C ILE A 11 7.99 -6.55 -3.83
N ILE A 12 7.71 -7.70 -4.46
CA ILE A 12 6.49 -7.95 -5.23
C ILE A 12 5.72 -9.10 -4.57
N PRO A 13 4.70 -8.81 -3.74
CA PRO A 13 3.82 -9.85 -3.23
C PRO A 13 2.89 -10.32 -4.34
N THR A 14 2.66 -11.63 -4.45
CA THR A 14 1.73 -12.19 -5.43
C THR A 14 0.87 -13.28 -4.83
N TYR A 15 -0.32 -13.48 -5.40
CA TYR A 15 -1.27 -14.53 -5.00
C TYR A 15 -2.15 -14.91 -6.18
N ASN A 16 -1.87 -16.06 -6.81
CA ASN A 16 -2.67 -16.64 -7.91
C ASN A 16 -2.95 -15.67 -9.08
N ARG A 17 -1.97 -14.84 -9.45
CA ARG A 17 -2.07 -13.81 -10.51
C ARG A 17 -0.83 -13.81 -11.40
N GLU A 18 -0.42 -14.98 -11.82
CA GLU A 18 0.81 -15.20 -12.56
C GLU A 18 0.97 -14.34 -13.81
N PRO A 19 -0.04 -14.19 -14.70
CA PRO A 19 0.12 -13.33 -15.89
C PRO A 19 0.42 -11.87 -15.54
N LEU A 20 -0.17 -11.34 -14.47
CA LEU A 20 0.04 -9.98 -14.02
C LEU A 20 1.44 -9.80 -13.42
N LEU A 21 1.91 -10.81 -12.66
CA LEU A 21 3.27 -10.82 -12.13
C LEU A 21 4.31 -10.74 -13.24
N VAL A 22 4.13 -11.47 -14.35
CA VAL A 22 5.04 -11.43 -15.51
C VAL A 22 5.15 -10.03 -16.08
N GLU A 23 4.04 -9.29 -16.18
CA GLU A 23 4.04 -7.90 -16.63
C GLU A 23 4.76 -6.97 -15.64
N ALA A 24 4.48 -7.11 -14.35
CA ALA A 24 5.13 -6.35 -13.29
C ALA A 24 6.66 -6.58 -13.29
N LEU A 25 7.11 -7.83 -13.38
CA LEU A 25 8.53 -8.20 -13.44
C LEU A 25 9.24 -7.57 -14.65
N ARG A 26 8.62 -7.62 -15.83
CA ARG A 26 9.18 -7.00 -17.04
C ARG A 26 9.30 -5.49 -16.90
N SER A 27 8.34 -4.83 -16.26
CA SER A 27 8.37 -3.38 -16.01
C SER A 27 9.51 -2.99 -15.07
N VAL A 28 9.80 -3.80 -14.07
CA VAL A 28 10.93 -3.60 -13.15
C VAL A 28 12.25 -3.80 -13.88
N HIS A 29 12.39 -4.90 -14.61
CA HIS A 29 13.66 -5.30 -15.22
C HIS A 29 14.14 -4.32 -16.30
N GLY A 30 13.23 -3.77 -17.11
CA GLY A 30 13.58 -2.96 -18.27
C GLY A 30 14.37 -1.67 -17.98
N ALA A 31 14.39 -1.21 -16.72
CA ALA A 31 15.09 0.02 -16.32
C ALA A 31 15.79 -0.11 -14.95
N ARG A 32 15.89 -1.33 -14.41
CA ARG A 32 16.46 -1.61 -13.09
C ARG A 32 17.96 -1.34 -13.06
N PRO A 33 18.46 -0.56 -12.09
CA PRO A 33 19.90 -0.41 -11.90
C PRO A 33 20.54 -1.70 -11.34
N ASP A 34 21.83 -1.93 -11.63
CA ASP A 34 22.58 -3.13 -11.18
C ASP A 34 22.64 -3.31 -9.64
N PHE A 35 22.53 -2.21 -8.90
CA PHE A 35 22.53 -2.22 -7.43
C PHE A 35 21.13 -2.43 -6.81
N CYS A 36 20.17 -2.90 -7.61
CA CYS A 36 18.81 -3.21 -7.19
C CYS A 36 18.51 -4.70 -7.34
N GLU A 37 18.03 -5.34 -6.29
CA GLU A 37 17.48 -6.70 -6.34
C GLU A 37 15.96 -6.67 -6.42
N VAL A 38 15.39 -7.78 -6.92
CA VAL A 38 13.94 -8.01 -6.96
C VAL A 38 13.64 -9.26 -6.14
N ILE A 39 12.61 -9.18 -5.30
CA ILE A 39 12.15 -10.28 -4.45
C ILE A 39 10.67 -10.51 -4.73
N VAL A 40 10.36 -11.67 -5.26
CA VAL A 40 8.99 -12.14 -5.50
C VAL A 40 8.58 -13.01 -4.32
N VAL A 41 7.49 -12.66 -3.65
CA VAL A 41 6.93 -13.46 -2.57
C VAL A 41 5.58 -14.01 -3.01
N ASP A 42 5.55 -15.32 -3.32
CA ASP A 42 4.32 -15.99 -3.70
C ASP A 42 3.59 -16.55 -2.48
N ASP A 43 2.42 -15.99 -2.23
CA ASP A 43 1.50 -16.41 -1.16
C ASP A 43 0.36 -17.29 -1.72
N GLY A 44 0.52 -17.82 -2.93
CA GLY A 44 -0.46 -18.62 -3.65
C GLY A 44 -0.03 -20.06 -3.91
N THR A 45 -0.45 -20.54 -5.06
CA THR A 45 -0.05 -21.85 -5.60
C THR A 45 1.21 -21.71 -6.45
N ALA A 46 1.92 -22.82 -6.64
CA ALA A 46 3.13 -22.84 -7.48
C ALA A 46 2.85 -22.29 -8.89
N PHE A 47 3.84 -21.61 -9.43
CA PHE A 47 3.81 -21.07 -10.79
C PHE A 47 4.07 -22.14 -11.85
N GLU A 48 3.66 -21.83 -13.07
CA GLU A 48 4.07 -22.58 -14.24
C GLU A 48 5.60 -22.51 -14.43
N PRO A 49 6.23 -23.56 -14.98
CA PRO A 49 7.69 -23.59 -15.18
C PRO A 49 8.23 -22.36 -15.92
N SER A 50 7.52 -21.89 -16.95
CA SER A 50 7.92 -20.72 -17.73
C SER A 50 8.02 -19.42 -16.91
N THR A 51 7.20 -19.27 -15.87
CA THR A 51 7.28 -18.12 -14.97
C THR A 51 8.43 -18.28 -13.98
N GLN A 52 8.70 -19.50 -13.54
CA GLN A 52 9.88 -19.77 -12.71
C GLN A 52 11.18 -19.49 -13.49
N ASP A 53 11.27 -19.97 -14.73
CA ASP A 53 12.40 -19.69 -15.64
C ASP A 53 12.59 -18.17 -15.86
N LEU A 54 11.49 -17.42 -16.00
CA LEU A 54 11.55 -15.97 -16.13
C LEU A 54 12.12 -15.32 -14.87
N ILE A 55 11.64 -15.70 -13.68
CA ILE A 55 12.12 -15.18 -12.40
C ILE A 55 13.63 -15.41 -12.27
N GLU A 56 14.11 -16.61 -12.58
CA GLU A 56 15.52 -16.95 -12.58
C GLU A 56 16.32 -16.13 -13.61
N THR A 57 15.81 -16.05 -14.85
CA THR A 57 16.45 -15.28 -15.95
C THR A 57 16.60 -13.81 -15.58
N LEU A 58 15.64 -13.24 -14.87
CA LEU A 58 15.68 -11.86 -14.39
C LEU A 58 16.54 -11.70 -13.13
N GLY A 59 17.09 -12.78 -12.59
CA GLY A 59 17.89 -12.77 -11.35
C GLY A 59 17.09 -12.31 -10.14
N ALA A 60 15.79 -12.58 -10.10
CA ALA A 60 14.95 -12.26 -8.97
C ALA A 60 15.02 -13.38 -7.90
N VAL A 61 14.97 -12.99 -6.63
CA VAL A 61 14.83 -13.91 -5.50
C VAL A 61 13.38 -14.36 -5.42
N PHE A 62 13.16 -15.67 -5.41
CA PHE A 62 11.83 -16.25 -5.28
C PHE A 62 11.63 -16.84 -3.89
N VAL A 63 10.54 -16.44 -3.22
CA VAL A 63 10.17 -16.95 -1.89
C VAL A 63 8.73 -17.40 -1.94
N GLN A 64 8.50 -18.69 -1.67
CA GLN A 64 7.15 -19.24 -1.56
C GLN A 64 6.74 -19.35 -0.10
N THR A 65 5.51 -18.94 0.21
CA THR A 65 4.92 -19.09 1.54
C THR A 65 4.11 -20.39 1.64
N LYS A 66 3.48 -20.61 2.78
CA LYS A 66 2.51 -21.71 2.95
C LYS A 66 1.13 -21.39 2.35
N GLY A 67 0.97 -20.22 1.78
CA GLY A 67 -0.25 -19.72 1.16
C GLY A 67 -1.24 -19.06 2.11
N GLY A 68 -1.95 -18.05 1.60
CA GLY A 68 -3.05 -17.38 2.30
C GLY A 68 -2.67 -16.46 3.46
N LEU A 69 -1.40 -16.07 3.59
CA LEU A 69 -0.93 -15.16 4.64
C LEU A 69 -1.40 -13.71 4.40
N GLY A 70 -1.58 -13.33 3.13
CA GLY A 70 -2.02 -12.00 2.69
C GLY A 70 -0.88 -11.02 2.39
N ALA A 71 -1.21 -9.95 1.68
CA ALA A 71 -0.24 -9.03 1.12
C ALA A 71 0.70 -8.38 2.16
N GLY A 72 0.20 -8.03 3.34
CA GLY A 72 1.02 -7.47 4.42
C GLY A 72 2.08 -8.45 4.92
N ALA A 73 1.69 -9.72 5.14
CA ALA A 73 2.63 -10.77 5.57
C ALA A 73 3.64 -11.08 4.46
N ALA A 74 3.19 -11.17 3.20
CA ALA A 74 4.08 -11.41 2.07
C ALA A 74 5.13 -10.28 1.92
N ARG A 75 4.72 -9.01 2.09
CA ARG A 75 5.66 -7.88 2.09
C ARG A 75 6.65 -7.95 3.25
N ASN A 76 6.21 -8.37 4.45
CA ASN A 76 7.11 -8.57 5.59
C ASN A 76 8.17 -9.64 5.30
N ILE A 77 7.75 -10.79 4.75
CA ILE A 77 8.66 -11.87 4.35
C ILE A 77 9.67 -11.35 3.30
N GLY A 78 9.20 -10.59 2.31
CA GLY A 78 10.09 -9.96 1.33
C GLY A 78 11.11 -9.01 1.97
N ALA A 79 10.68 -8.21 2.95
CA ALA A 79 11.56 -7.30 3.68
C ALA A 79 12.64 -8.02 4.50
N GLU A 80 12.34 -9.20 5.06
CA GLU A 80 13.32 -10.04 5.75
C GLU A 80 14.39 -10.60 4.79
N HIS A 81 14.01 -10.96 3.56
CA HIS A 81 14.95 -11.44 2.53
C HIS A 81 15.73 -10.31 1.85
N ALA A 82 15.27 -9.07 1.97
CA ALA A 82 15.89 -7.92 1.34
C ALA A 82 17.27 -7.62 1.89
N ARG A 83 18.25 -7.36 1.01
CA ARG A 83 19.61 -6.92 1.35
C ARG A 83 19.77 -5.42 1.19
N GLY A 84 18.91 -4.78 0.42
CA GLY A 84 18.93 -3.35 0.15
C GLY A 84 18.69 -2.50 1.40
N GLN A 85 19.24 -1.31 1.39
CA GLN A 85 19.03 -0.29 2.44
C GLN A 85 17.67 0.40 2.31
N TRP A 86 17.09 0.37 1.12
CA TRP A 86 15.80 0.93 0.78
C TRP A 86 14.89 -0.15 0.22
N LEU A 87 13.68 -0.22 0.75
CA LEU A 87 12.63 -1.14 0.32
C LEU A 87 11.64 -0.39 -0.57
N LEU A 88 11.33 -0.96 -1.71
CA LEU A 88 10.35 -0.48 -2.67
C LEU A 88 9.28 -1.54 -2.81
N PHE A 89 8.01 -1.13 -2.85
CA PHE A 89 6.90 -2.07 -2.98
C PHE A 89 6.20 -1.86 -4.32
N LEU A 90 5.93 -2.96 -5.00
CA LEU A 90 5.16 -3.00 -6.23
C LEU A 90 4.10 -4.09 -6.13
N ASP A 91 2.84 -3.74 -6.33
CA ASP A 91 1.79 -4.74 -6.41
C ASP A 91 1.90 -5.52 -7.74
N ASN A 92 1.60 -6.80 -7.71
CA ASN A 92 1.77 -7.69 -8.88
C ASN A 92 0.84 -7.37 -10.06
N ASP A 93 -0.14 -6.50 -9.86
CA ASP A 93 -1.08 -6.00 -10.87
C ASP A 93 -0.79 -4.56 -11.33
N ASP A 94 0.30 -3.96 -10.84
CA ASP A 94 0.75 -2.62 -11.19
C ASP A 94 2.09 -2.65 -11.95
N LEU A 95 2.51 -1.51 -12.50
CA LEU A 95 3.75 -1.39 -13.25
C LEU A 95 4.60 -0.23 -12.75
N ILE A 96 5.92 -0.37 -12.86
CA ILE A 96 6.87 0.71 -12.71
C ILE A 96 6.94 1.51 -14.03
N ALA A 97 6.80 2.82 -13.95
CA ALA A 97 6.98 3.71 -15.10
C ALA A 97 8.46 3.89 -15.44
N ALA A 98 8.77 4.16 -16.70
CA ALA A 98 10.15 4.22 -17.21
C ALA A 98 11.09 5.17 -16.43
N GLY A 99 10.57 6.30 -15.93
CA GLY A 99 11.37 7.28 -15.16
C GLY A 99 11.50 7.00 -13.68
N TYR A 100 10.87 5.93 -13.15
CA TYR A 100 10.81 5.65 -11.72
C TYR A 100 12.18 5.54 -11.06
N TRP A 101 13.04 4.70 -11.63
CA TRP A 101 14.35 4.41 -11.06
C TRP A 101 15.17 5.68 -10.90
N GLN A 102 15.34 6.43 -12.00
CA GLN A 102 16.11 7.68 -11.96
C GLN A 102 15.53 8.68 -10.97
N ALA A 103 14.20 8.77 -10.89
CA ALA A 103 13.52 9.69 -9.98
C ALA A 103 13.69 9.32 -8.52
N VAL A 104 13.51 8.04 -8.17
CA VAL A 104 13.56 7.57 -6.78
C VAL A 104 15.01 7.49 -6.31
N THR A 105 15.89 6.80 -7.04
CA THR A 105 17.28 6.65 -6.62
C THR A 105 18.01 7.98 -6.61
N GLY A 106 17.84 8.82 -7.66
CA GLY A 106 18.43 10.14 -7.69
C GLY A 106 17.92 11.07 -6.58
N TYR A 107 16.64 10.95 -6.20
CA TYR A 107 16.12 11.70 -5.06
C TYR A 107 16.72 11.23 -3.74
N ILE A 108 16.74 9.91 -3.51
CA ILE A 108 17.29 9.32 -2.29
C ILE A 108 18.77 9.68 -2.17
N ASP A 109 19.56 9.44 -3.20
CA ASP A 109 21.01 9.69 -3.19
C ASP A 109 21.36 11.17 -2.97
N ALA A 110 20.53 12.09 -3.46
CA ALA A 110 20.76 13.52 -3.30
C ALA A 110 20.31 14.08 -1.94
N HIS A 111 19.37 13.46 -1.24
CA HIS A 111 18.71 14.09 -0.10
C HIS A 111 18.69 13.25 1.17
N LEU A 112 19.02 11.95 1.11
CA LEU A 112 18.82 11.03 2.22
C LEU A 112 20.06 10.16 2.48
N GLN A 113 20.18 9.73 3.74
CA GLN A 113 21.11 8.69 4.17
C GLN A 113 20.34 7.41 4.52
N SER A 114 20.98 6.26 4.47
CA SER A 114 20.36 4.96 4.80
C SER A 114 19.84 4.88 6.24
N THR A 115 20.34 5.74 7.12
CA THR A 115 19.92 5.87 8.52
C THR A 115 18.74 6.83 8.72
N ASP A 116 18.33 7.57 7.69
CA ASP A 116 17.21 8.49 7.80
C ASP A 116 15.89 7.75 8.01
N LEU A 117 15.08 8.29 8.92
CA LEU A 117 13.71 7.82 9.12
C LEU A 117 12.82 8.43 8.03
N ALA A 118 12.87 7.85 6.85
CA ALA A 118 12.23 8.40 5.68
C ALA A 118 11.44 7.34 4.90
N TYR A 119 10.33 7.77 4.33
CA TYR A 119 9.55 7.05 3.35
C TYR A 119 8.97 8.03 2.33
N GLY A 120 8.52 7.52 1.21
CA GLY A 120 7.96 8.40 0.21
C GLY A 120 7.16 7.68 -0.86
N PHE A 121 6.63 8.51 -1.75
CA PHE A 121 5.80 8.12 -2.88
C PHE A 121 6.26 8.81 -4.16
N CYS A 122 5.88 8.22 -5.29
CA CYS A 122 5.92 8.86 -6.60
C CYS A 122 4.53 9.36 -7.00
N ARG A 123 4.45 10.01 -8.15
CA ARG A 123 3.17 10.20 -8.84
C ARG A 123 2.79 8.89 -9.52
N ALA A 124 1.50 8.59 -9.53
CA ALA A 124 0.97 7.42 -10.22
C ALA A 124 -0.10 7.82 -11.23
N SER A 125 -0.17 7.11 -12.35
CA SER A 125 -1.34 7.12 -13.23
C SER A 125 -2.27 5.98 -12.87
N ILE A 126 -3.58 6.22 -13.02
CA ILE A 126 -4.60 5.18 -12.83
C ILE A 126 -5.18 4.87 -14.20
N GLN A 127 -5.16 3.61 -14.58
CA GLN A 127 -5.65 3.10 -15.85
C GLN A 127 -6.72 2.03 -15.63
N SER A 128 -7.69 1.95 -16.51
CA SER A 128 -8.70 0.88 -16.51
C SER A 128 -8.48 -0.16 -17.60
N ASP A 129 -7.65 0.15 -18.59
CA ASP A 129 -7.39 -0.70 -19.75
C ASP A 129 -5.91 -1.08 -19.82
N ARG A 130 -5.63 -2.38 -19.86
CA ARG A 130 -4.28 -2.93 -20.03
C ARG A 130 -3.83 -3.06 -21.49
N SER A 131 -4.75 -2.98 -22.45
CA SER A 131 -4.42 -3.12 -23.88
C SER A 131 -3.51 -2.00 -24.40
N VAL A 132 -3.45 -0.87 -23.70
CA VAL A 132 -2.64 0.31 -24.07
C VAL A 132 -1.27 0.37 -23.38
N MET A 133 -0.78 -0.75 -22.85
CA MET A 133 0.44 -0.83 -22.03
C MET A 133 1.68 -0.17 -22.66
N GLN A 134 1.88 -0.35 -23.96
CA GLN A 134 3.04 0.25 -24.65
C GLN A 134 2.97 1.78 -24.73
N GLN A 135 1.77 2.36 -24.67
CA GLN A 135 1.54 3.79 -24.70
C GLN A 135 1.59 4.43 -23.31
N ILE A 136 1.30 3.65 -22.26
CA ILE A 136 1.22 4.13 -20.87
C ILE A 136 2.58 4.54 -20.33
N ALA A 137 3.66 3.86 -20.70
CA ALA A 137 5.01 4.20 -20.25
C ALA A 137 5.44 5.62 -20.65
N ALA A 138 4.83 6.20 -21.70
CA ALA A 138 5.11 7.55 -22.19
C ALA A 138 4.00 8.57 -21.86
N ALA A 139 2.84 8.13 -21.35
CA ALA A 139 1.71 9.01 -21.09
C ALA A 139 1.93 9.87 -19.83
N PRO A 140 1.55 11.17 -19.86
CA PRO A 140 1.54 11.97 -18.64
C PRO A 140 0.54 11.39 -17.65
N ALA A 141 0.93 11.36 -16.37
CA ALA A 141 0.08 10.85 -15.31
C ALA A 141 -1.24 11.62 -15.22
N ALA A 142 -2.36 10.93 -15.43
CA ALA A 142 -3.70 11.52 -15.41
C ALA A 142 -4.18 11.82 -13.97
N PHE A 143 -3.59 11.16 -12.97
CA PHE A 143 -3.91 11.35 -11.55
C PHE A 143 -2.65 11.36 -10.70
N HIS A 144 -2.59 12.28 -9.74
CA HIS A 144 -1.43 12.45 -8.87
C HIS A 144 -1.86 12.41 -7.41
N ILE A 145 -1.46 11.37 -6.68
CA ILE A 145 -1.45 11.43 -5.23
C ILE A 145 -0.13 12.10 -4.83
N GLN A 146 -0.24 13.28 -4.22
CA GLN A 146 0.92 13.98 -3.69
C GLN A 146 0.76 14.08 -2.18
N PRO A 147 1.58 13.38 -1.39
CA PRO A 147 1.74 13.74 -0.01
C PRO A 147 2.21 15.20 0.05
N GLN A 148 1.44 16.02 0.76
CA GLN A 148 1.79 17.43 0.93
C GLN A 148 2.77 17.58 2.08
N GLU A 149 3.71 18.49 1.94
CA GLU A 149 4.52 18.96 3.06
C GLU A 149 3.61 19.67 4.07
N GLY A 150 3.94 19.57 5.34
CA GLY A 150 3.16 20.19 6.42
C GLY A 150 2.74 19.21 7.52
N ASN A 151 1.98 19.70 8.48
CA ASN A 151 1.64 18.94 9.69
C ASN A 151 0.45 17.97 9.51
N SER A 152 -0.29 18.06 8.40
CA SER A 152 -1.43 17.17 8.16
C SER A 152 -0.96 15.74 7.89
N LEU A 153 -1.58 14.77 8.57
CA LEU A 153 -1.29 13.35 8.38
C LEU A 153 -1.92 12.81 7.11
N ARG A 154 -3.14 13.24 6.76
CA ARG A 154 -3.93 12.63 5.69
C ARG A 154 -3.21 12.59 4.34
N PRO A 155 -2.52 13.65 3.87
CA PRO A 155 -1.78 13.61 2.61
C PRO A 155 -0.57 12.66 2.61
N LYS A 156 -0.11 12.22 3.79
CA LYS A 156 1.05 11.35 3.98
C LYS A 156 0.68 9.86 4.07
N ILE A 157 -0.61 9.55 3.93
CA ILE A 157 -1.16 8.20 4.00
C ILE A 157 -1.70 7.81 2.63
N ALA A 158 -1.08 6.83 1.99
CA ALA A 158 -1.48 6.34 0.68
C ALA A 158 -1.21 4.83 0.54
N GLY A 159 -1.71 4.22 -0.52
CA GLY A 159 -1.45 2.81 -0.84
C GLY A 159 0.00 2.56 -1.20
N LEU A 160 0.51 1.39 -0.85
CA LEU A 160 1.92 1.02 -1.12
C LEU A 160 2.20 0.81 -2.61
N GLY A 161 1.18 0.50 -3.43
CA GLY A 161 1.32 0.41 -4.89
C GLY A 161 1.63 1.75 -5.59
N LEU A 162 1.60 2.88 -4.87
CA LEU A 162 1.86 4.22 -5.42
C LEU A 162 3.35 4.55 -5.56
N GLY A 163 4.17 3.60 -5.97
CA GLY A 163 5.61 3.78 -6.08
C GLY A 163 6.24 4.07 -4.72
N PHE A 164 5.75 3.39 -3.69
CA PHE A 164 6.18 3.55 -2.30
C PHE A 164 7.60 3.04 -2.09
N TRP A 165 8.35 3.79 -1.30
CA TRP A 165 9.67 3.40 -0.81
C TRP A 165 9.86 3.81 0.66
N VAL A 166 10.70 3.07 1.37
CA VAL A 166 10.99 3.29 2.80
C VAL A 166 12.41 2.83 3.13
N SER A 167 13.09 3.50 4.08
CA SER A 167 14.36 2.96 4.58
C SER A 167 14.12 1.64 5.33
N LYS A 168 14.96 0.63 5.06
CA LYS A 168 14.85 -0.68 5.71
C LYS A 168 14.97 -0.57 7.23
N ALA A 169 15.82 0.33 7.72
CA ALA A 169 15.97 0.59 9.14
C ALA A 169 14.64 1.08 9.77
N LEU A 170 13.94 2.00 9.12
CA LEU A 170 12.64 2.47 9.58
C LEU A 170 11.58 1.37 9.52
N TYR A 171 11.56 0.59 8.43
CA TYR A 171 10.63 -0.54 8.27
C TYR A 171 10.71 -1.51 9.46
N HIS A 172 11.91 -1.95 9.82
CA HIS A 172 12.13 -2.85 10.95
C HIS A 172 11.86 -2.16 12.30
N ARG A 173 12.23 -0.89 12.45
CA ARG A 173 11.97 -0.13 13.68
C ARG A 173 10.49 -0.08 14.05
N VAL A 174 9.58 0.00 13.06
CA VAL A 174 8.13 0.03 13.30
C VAL A 174 7.50 -1.37 13.31
N GLY A 175 8.29 -2.43 13.15
CA GLY A 175 7.82 -3.82 13.13
C GLY A 175 7.09 -4.22 11.84
N GLY A 176 7.35 -3.53 10.72
CA GLY A 176 6.74 -3.83 9.43
C GLY A 176 5.22 -3.59 9.37
N LEU A 177 4.57 -4.20 8.38
CA LEU A 177 3.12 -4.15 8.22
C LEU A 177 2.42 -5.06 9.25
N ASN A 178 1.21 -4.69 9.65
CA ASN A 178 0.37 -5.55 10.47
C ASN A 178 -0.25 -6.66 9.61
N ALA A 179 0.25 -7.89 9.75
CA ALA A 179 -0.20 -9.05 8.98
C ALA A 179 -1.63 -9.51 9.31
N GLU A 180 -2.21 -9.07 10.44
CA GLU A 180 -3.61 -9.36 10.78
C GLU A 180 -4.60 -8.51 9.97
N LEU A 181 -4.14 -7.37 9.46
CA LEU A 181 -4.95 -6.51 8.59
C LEU A 181 -4.90 -7.02 7.15
N ARG A 182 -6.00 -7.57 6.69
CA ARG A 182 -6.12 -8.07 5.29
C ARG A 182 -6.50 -6.98 4.30
N THR A 183 -6.87 -5.79 4.78
CA THR A 183 -7.09 -4.57 4.01
C THR A 183 -6.74 -3.38 4.89
N ASN A 184 -6.33 -2.28 4.27
CA ASN A 184 -5.93 -1.03 4.94
C ASN A 184 -4.67 -1.19 5.84
N GLU A 185 -3.89 -2.24 5.62
CA GLU A 185 -2.56 -2.42 6.22
C GLU A 185 -1.60 -1.28 5.84
N ASP A 186 -1.79 -0.71 4.64
CA ASP A 186 -1.11 0.50 4.16
C ASP A 186 -1.39 1.74 5.03
N THR A 187 -2.65 1.93 5.40
CA THR A 187 -3.08 3.03 6.27
C THR A 187 -2.47 2.91 7.67
N ASP A 188 -2.52 1.72 8.27
CA ASP A 188 -1.89 1.43 9.57
C ASP A 188 -0.38 1.67 9.50
N PHE A 189 0.26 1.15 8.45
CA PHE A 189 1.70 1.23 8.28
C PHE A 189 2.17 2.69 8.12
N CYS A 190 1.53 3.50 7.28
CA CYS A 190 1.87 4.91 7.17
C CYS A 190 1.72 5.66 8.51
N LEU A 191 0.70 5.34 9.31
CA LEU A 191 0.53 5.92 10.64
C LEU A 191 1.64 5.48 11.61
N LYS A 192 2.07 4.20 11.58
CA LYS A 192 3.23 3.72 12.35
C LYS A 192 4.51 4.47 11.98
N LEU A 193 4.77 4.67 10.67
CA LEU A 193 5.92 5.42 10.20
C LEU A 193 5.90 6.86 10.74
N LEU A 194 4.75 7.53 10.66
CA LEU A 194 4.56 8.88 11.17
C LEU A 194 4.69 8.97 12.69
N SER A 195 4.17 7.98 13.43
CA SER A 195 4.34 7.86 14.89
C SER A 195 5.81 7.71 15.29
N ALA A 196 6.61 7.04 14.46
CA ALA A 196 8.05 6.90 14.67
C ALA A 196 8.85 8.18 14.32
N GLY A 197 8.17 9.27 13.93
CA GLY A 197 8.80 10.53 13.55
C GLY A 197 9.36 10.55 12.12
N ALA A 198 8.92 9.64 11.26
CA ALA A 198 9.39 9.57 9.89
C ALA A 198 8.95 10.77 9.06
N ARG A 199 9.84 11.20 8.16
CA ARG A 199 9.54 12.21 7.14
C ARG A 199 8.96 11.54 5.91
N CYS A 200 7.80 12.06 5.45
CA CYS A 200 7.18 11.64 4.19
C CYS A 200 7.67 12.52 3.05
N HIS A 201 8.14 11.89 1.98
CA HIS A 201 8.69 12.56 0.80
C HIS A 201 7.85 12.28 -0.44
N ASN A 202 7.96 13.16 -1.43
CA ASN A 202 7.38 12.96 -2.75
C ASN A 202 8.40 13.29 -3.83
N THR A 203 8.74 12.33 -4.67
CA THR A 203 9.70 12.53 -5.75
C THR A 203 9.17 13.42 -6.88
N LYS A 204 7.87 13.76 -6.88
CA LYS A 204 7.17 14.58 -7.90
C LYS A 204 7.24 14.01 -9.32
N SER A 205 7.83 12.86 -9.52
CA SER A 205 7.99 12.19 -10.80
C SER A 205 6.92 11.10 -10.99
N HIS A 206 6.56 10.82 -12.23
CA HIS A 206 5.72 9.68 -12.56
C HIS A 206 6.50 8.38 -12.32
N GLY A 207 5.99 7.54 -11.41
CA GLY A 207 6.72 6.37 -10.97
C GLY A 207 5.94 5.06 -11.04
N ALA A 208 4.62 5.09 -10.96
CA ALA A 208 3.80 3.89 -10.97
C ALA A 208 2.61 4.01 -11.91
N VAL A 209 2.19 2.91 -12.50
CA VAL A 209 0.95 2.77 -13.25
C VAL A 209 0.07 1.77 -12.52
N ILE A 210 -1.06 2.24 -12.01
CA ILE A 210 -2.00 1.46 -11.22
C ILE A 210 -3.17 1.07 -12.11
N PHE A 211 -3.49 -0.21 -12.15
CA PHE A 211 -4.66 -0.69 -12.87
C PHE A 211 -5.85 -0.86 -11.94
N GLN A 212 -6.92 -0.12 -12.22
CA GLN A 212 -8.20 -0.24 -11.52
C GLN A 212 -9.24 -0.85 -12.46
N GLY A 213 -9.78 -2.01 -12.09
CA GLY A 213 -10.80 -2.69 -12.87
C GLY A 213 -10.97 -4.15 -12.49
N ASP A 214 -11.85 -4.81 -13.23
CA ASP A 214 -12.02 -6.26 -13.13
C ASP A 214 -11.01 -6.90 -14.10
N HIS A 215 -10.01 -7.59 -13.58
CA HIS A 215 -8.94 -8.21 -14.37
C HIS A 215 -9.38 -9.53 -15.02
N GLY A 216 -10.68 -9.71 -15.26
CA GLY A 216 -11.23 -10.78 -16.10
C GLY A 216 -11.33 -12.17 -15.48
N THR A 217 -10.83 -12.38 -14.25
CA THR A 217 -10.94 -13.67 -13.55
C THR A 217 -11.44 -13.50 -12.12
N ALA A 218 -12.15 -14.50 -11.59
CA ALA A 218 -12.64 -14.48 -10.19
C ALA A 218 -11.49 -14.33 -9.17
N ALA A 219 -10.28 -14.79 -9.51
CA ALA A 219 -9.06 -14.62 -8.72
C ALA A 219 -8.52 -13.17 -8.76
N ALA A 220 -8.93 -12.38 -9.76
CA ALA A 220 -8.44 -11.04 -10.02
C ALA A 220 -9.25 -9.93 -9.32
N SER A 221 -10.27 -10.27 -8.52
CA SER A 221 -11.00 -9.25 -7.75
C SER A 221 -10.07 -8.56 -6.74
N SER A 222 -10.19 -7.22 -6.61
CA SER A 222 -9.37 -6.47 -5.66
C SER A 222 -9.50 -7.07 -4.25
N THR A 223 -8.40 -7.17 -3.52
CA THR A 223 -8.35 -7.70 -2.15
C THR A 223 -9.45 -7.08 -1.26
N THR A 224 -9.73 -5.78 -1.45
CA THR A 224 -10.76 -5.05 -0.72
C THR A 224 -12.17 -5.61 -0.92
N LYS A 225 -12.50 -6.14 -2.11
CA LYS A 225 -13.83 -6.71 -2.40
C LYS A 225 -14.07 -8.06 -1.72
N ARG A 226 -13.00 -8.79 -1.35
CA ARG A 226 -13.10 -10.11 -0.69
C ARG A 226 -13.60 -10.03 0.75
N TYR A 227 -13.48 -8.87 1.40
CA TYR A 227 -13.83 -8.70 2.80
C TYR A 227 -15.11 -7.90 2.97
N GLY A 228 -16.08 -8.49 3.66
CA GLY A 228 -17.36 -7.87 3.93
C GLY A 228 -17.25 -6.63 4.82
N PRO A 229 -18.31 -5.78 4.84
CA PRO A 229 -18.31 -4.54 5.59
C PRO A 229 -17.99 -4.71 7.08
N GLY A 230 -18.49 -5.77 7.73
CA GLY A 230 -18.23 -6.03 9.14
C GLY A 230 -16.75 -6.28 9.45
N GLN A 231 -16.07 -7.06 8.61
CA GLN A 231 -14.66 -7.32 8.79
C GLN A 231 -13.82 -6.06 8.53
N ARG A 232 -14.15 -5.31 7.50
CA ARG A 232 -13.49 -4.03 7.21
C ARG A 232 -13.71 -3.00 8.32
N ALA A 233 -14.89 -2.99 8.95
CA ALA A 233 -15.14 -2.16 10.12
C ALA A 233 -14.20 -2.54 11.27
N ARG A 234 -14.01 -3.85 11.57
CA ARG A 234 -13.05 -4.28 12.59
C ARG A 234 -11.63 -3.81 12.33
N TYR A 235 -11.17 -3.87 11.06
CA TYR A 235 -9.85 -3.37 10.69
C TYR A 235 -9.71 -1.85 10.92
N PHE A 236 -10.68 -1.05 10.50
CA PHE A 236 -10.66 0.38 10.80
C PHE A 236 -10.73 0.70 12.29
N LYS A 237 -11.48 -0.10 13.06
CA LYS A 237 -11.53 0.04 14.52
C LYS A 237 -10.18 -0.25 15.13
N HIS A 238 -9.52 -1.34 14.71
CA HIS A 238 -8.17 -1.67 15.15
C HIS A 238 -7.18 -0.51 14.89
N ILE A 239 -7.20 0.08 13.69
CA ILE A 239 -6.34 1.22 13.36
C ILE A 239 -6.66 2.45 14.23
N LEU A 240 -7.95 2.75 14.45
CA LEU A 240 -8.36 3.84 15.33
C LEU A 240 -7.84 3.68 16.76
N ASP A 241 -7.80 2.45 17.26
CA ASP A 241 -7.36 2.16 18.62
C ASP A 241 -5.83 2.14 18.72
N SER A 242 -5.16 1.42 17.81
CA SER A 242 -3.70 1.26 17.85
C SER A 242 -2.95 2.54 17.50
N GLN A 243 -3.55 3.43 16.71
CA GLN A 243 -2.95 4.69 16.24
C GLN A 243 -3.59 5.93 16.88
N ALA A 244 -4.24 5.77 18.06
CA ALA A 244 -4.99 6.85 18.70
C ALA A 244 -4.15 8.09 19.02
N GLU A 245 -2.91 7.90 19.46
CA GLU A 245 -2.00 8.99 19.84
C GLU A 245 -1.64 9.87 18.65
N ILE A 246 -1.17 9.26 17.54
CA ILE A 246 -0.83 10.04 16.34
C ILE A 246 -2.07 10.68 15.70
N LEU A 247 -3.21 10.00 15.70
CA LEU A 247 -4.45 10.53 15.18
C LEU A 247 -4.97 11.72 16.01
N ALA A 248 -4.65 11.80 17.30
CA ALA A 248 -5.01 12.94 18.14
C ALA A 248 -4.29 14.23 17.71
N THR A 249 -3.16 14.14 17.02
CA THR A 249 -2.40 15.31 16.53
C THR A 249 -3.02 15.96 15.29
N ASP A 250 -3.85 15.21 14.52
CA ASP A 250 -4.55 15.72 13.34
C ASP A 250 -6.03 15.33 13.36
N SER A 251 -6.82 16.26 13.80
CA SER A 251 -8.26 16.09 13.94
C SER A 251 -9.00 15.81 12.62
N ASN A 252 -8.44 16.18 11.46
CA ASN A 252 -9.03 15.89 10.14
C ASN A 252 -8.71 14.46 9.72
N ALA A 253 -7.48 13.99 9.93
CA ALA A 253 -7.09 12.60 9.72
C ALA A 253 -7.90 11.66 10.63
N GLN A 254 -8.05 12.01 11.90
CA GLN A 254 -8.89 11.27 12.84
C GLN A 254 -10.34 11.17 12.34
N ALA A 255 -10.95 12.31 11.97
CA ALA A 255 -12.32 12.31 11.46
C ALA A 255 -12.48 11.53 10.14
N TRP A 256 -11.47 11.60 9.26
CA TRP A 256 -11.43 10.80 8.04
C TRP A 256 -11.46 9.30 8.33
N LEU A 257 -10.66 8.81 9.27
CA LEU A 257 -10.62 7.40 9.62
C LEU A 257 -11.91 6.95 10.33
N TRP A 258 -12.46 7.79 11.22
CA TRP A 258 -13.78 7.55 11.82
C TRP A 258 -14.89 7.41 10.76
N LYS A 259 -14.90 8.26 9.72
CA LYS A 259 -15.89 8.14 8.63
C LYS A 259 -15.75 6.81 7.90
N ARG A 260 -14.53 6.32 7.65
CA ARG A 260 -14.31 5.01 7.01
C ARG A 260 -14.84 3.87 7.89
N TYR A 261 -14.53 3.90 9.18
CA TYR A 261 -15.07 2.94 10.15
C TYR A 261 -16.59 2.95 10.16
N LEU A 262 -17.20 4.11 10.38
CA LEU A 262 -18.66 4.26 10.52
C LEU A 262 -19.41 3.86 9.25
N LYS A 263 -18.87 4.17 8.07
CA LYS A 263 -19.43 3.70 6.79
C LYS A 263 -19.48 2.17 6.74
N MET A 264 -18.39 1.51 7.10
CA MET A 264 -18.32 0.04 7.07
C MET A 264 -19.21 -0.57 8.16
N ALA A 265 -19.22 -0.03 9.38
CA ALA A 265 -20.08 -0.47 10.46
C ALA A 265 -21.58 -0.28 10.13
N ALA A 266 -21.95 0.82 9.49
CA ALA A 266 -23.30 1.06 9.03
C ALA A 266 -23.76 0.02 7.98
N ARG A 267 -22.88 -0.31 7.02
CA ARG A 267 -23.14 -1.32 5.99
C ARG A 267 -23.17 -2.74 6.54
N ALA A 268 -22.44 -3.02 7.61
CA ALA A 268 -22.48 -4.31 8.32
C ALA A 268 -23.83 -4.54 9.03
N GLY A 269 -24.51 -3.48 9.43
CA GLY A 269 -25.74 -3.54 10.20
C GLY A 269 -25.51 -3.31 11.70
N GLY A 270 -26.56 -3.46 12.51
CA GLY A 270 -26.45 -3.24 13.96
C GLY A 270 -26.21 -1.79 14.40
N LEU A 271 -25.98 -1.58 15.68
CA LEU A 271 -25.73 -0.28 16.31
C LEU A 271 -24.30 -0.12 16.85
N GLU A 272 -23.45 -1.14 16.65
CA GLU A 272 -22.08 -1.18 17.19
C GLU A 272 -21.26 0.05 16.83
N GLY A 273 -21.30 0.47 15.54
CA GLY A 273 -20.57 1.65 15.10
C GLY A 273 -20.98 2.93 15.84
N TYR A 274 -22.26 3.11 16.11
CA TYR A 274 -22.78 4.24 16.86
C TYR A 274 -22.43 4.16 18.36
N GLN A 275 -22.52 2.99 18.95
CA GLN A 275 -22.13 2.76 20.36
C GLN A 275 -20.65 3.06 20.55
N THR A 276 -19.79 2.54 19.68
CA THR A 276 -18.35 2.81 19.66
C THR A 276 -18.06 4.32 19.55
N LEU A 277 -18.76 5.02 18.65
CA LEU A 277 -18.61 6.48 18.51
C LEU A 277 -18.98 7.24 19.80
N ARG A 278 -20.06 6.83 20.47
CA ARG A 278 -20.48 7.47 21.75
C ARG A 278 -19.41 7.34 22.81
N GLN A 279 -18.78 6.18 22.91
CA GLN A 279 -17.75 5.86 23.91
C GLN A 279 -16.36 6.41 23.53
N ALA A 280 -16.17 6.84 22.28
CA ALA A 280 -14.87 7.29 21.81
C ALA A 280 -14.29 8.40 22.68
N ALA A 281 -13.08 8.20 23.17
CA ALA A 281 -12.27 9.25 23.78
C ALA A 281 -11.64 10.15 22.70
N GLY A 282 -11.23 11.35 23.06
CA GLY A 282 -10.47 12.25 22.15
C GLY A 282 -11.31 12.94 21.06
N LEU A 283 -12.62 12.72 20.98
CA LEU A 283 -13.52 13.43 20.08
C LEU A 283 -14.35 14.48 20.84
N THR A 284 -14.38 15.71 20.32
CA THR A 284 -15.28 16.74 20.87
C THR A 284 -16.76 16.40 20.65
N ALA A 285 -17.65 16.92 21.47
CA ALA A 285 -19.09 16.70 21.35
C ALA A 285 -19.63 17.11 19.97
N GLY A 286 -19.15 18.22 19.42
CA GLY A 286 -19.52 18.66 18.06
C GLY A 286 -19.12 17.66 16.98
N ARG A 287 -17.91 17.11 17.05
CA ARG A 287 -17.46 16.06 16.12
C ARG A 287 -18.23 14.77 16.25
N LYS A 288 -18.53 14.33 17.48
CA LYS A 288 -19.37 13.15 17.68
C LYS A 288 -20.74 13.33 17.05
N ARG A 289 -21.36 14.51 17.14
CA ARG A 289 -22.65 14.82 16.48
C ARG A 289 -22.55 14.74 14.95
N LEU A 290 -21.52 15.34 14.34
CA LEU A 290 -21.30 15.27 12.88
C LEU A 290 -21.07 13.84 12.39
N LEU A 291 -20.26 13.07 13.10
CA LEU A 291 -19.97 11.68 12.79
C LEU A 291 -21.21 10.78 12.99
N ALA A 292 -22.06 11.05 13.99
CA ALA A 292 -23.32 10.36 14.21
C ALA A 292 -24.31 10.62 13.05
N ALA A 293 -24.40 11.87 12.57
CA ALA A 293 -25.20 12.19 11.39
C ALA A 293 -24.68 11.47 10.13
N TYR A 294 -23.36 11.46 9.93
CA TYR A 294 -22.74 10.69 8.84
C TYR A 294 -23.06 9.20 8.91
N TRP A 295 -22.98 8.59 10.09
CA TRP A 295 -23.35 7.19 10.29
C TRP A 295 -24.83 6.93 9.98
N ALA A 296 -25.73 7.81 10.44
CA ALA A 296 -27.17 7.67 10.17
C ALA A 296 -27.49 7.68 8.66
N VAL A 297 -26.84 8.58 7.90
CA VAL A 297 -26.99 8.61 6.43
C VAL A 297 -26.56 7.27 5.82
N TRP A 298 -25.40 6.73 6.22
CA TRP A 298 -24.92 5.44 5.68
C TRP A 298 -25.80 4.26 6.10
N ARG A 299 -26.47 4.33 7.26
CA ARG A 299 -27.47 3.31 7.67
C ARG A 299 -28.66 3.26 6.73
N VAL A 300 -29.18 4.42 6.35
CA VAL A 300 -30.28 4.52 5.37
C VAL A 300 -29.83 4.02 4.00
N LEU A 301 -28.71 4.50 3.49
CA LEU A 301 -28.15 4.04 2.21
C LEU A 301 -27.92 2.53 2.17
N ALA A 302 -27.36 1.96 3.23
CA ALA A 302 -27.11 0.52 3.31
C ALA A 302 -28.41 -0.32 3.36
N GLN A 303 -29.52 0.23 3.85
CA GLN A 303 -30.83 -0.42 3.79
C GLN A 303 -31.41 -0.39 2.37
N LEU A 304 -31.18 0.70 1.64
CA LEU A 304 -31.61 0.81 0.23
C LEU A 304 -30.80 -0.11 -0.70
N GLU A 305 -29.49 -0.27 -0.47
CA GLU A 305 -28.62 -1.19 -1.23
C GLU A 305 -28.98 -2.70 -1.04
N ARG A 306 -29.73 -3.04 0.01
CA ARG A 306 -30.14 -4.44 0.30
C ARG A 306 -31.52 -4.82 -0.26
N ARG A 307 -32.29 -3.86 -0.73
CA ARG A 307 -33.57 -4.05 -1.40
C ARG A 307 -33.41 -4.19 -2.90
#